data_e8a3dde7b897f4d152741f087b3054b8
#
_entry.id   e8a3dde7b897f4d152741f087b3054b8
#
_cell.length_a   1.000
_cell.length_b   1.000
_cell.length_c   1.000
_cell.angle_alpha   90.00
_cell.angle_beta   90.00
_cell.angle_gamma   90.00
#
_symmetry.space_group_name_H-M   'P 1'
#
loop_
_entity.id
_entity.type
_entity.pdbx_description
1 polymer ?
#
loop_
_entity_poly.entity_id
_entity_poly.type
_entity_poly.pdbx_seq_one_letter_code
_entity_poly.pdbx_strand_id
1 'polypeptide(L)'
;GRIQMNVLVINCGSSSLKYQLINSDSEEVLAKGLCERIGIDGRLVYQKEGMDKEITEAPMPTHKEAIQMVLDALHNPKSGAVKDLSEIDAVGHRVVHGGEKFAKSVVLTEEVLAKVEECNELAPLHNPANLIGIRACQDLMPNVPMVGVFDTAFHQTMPRKAFLYGLPYEYYEKYKVRRYGFHGTSHSFVSKACAEYLKLDLKNSKIIVAHLGNGASVSAVLNGECVDTSMGLTPLEGLVMGTRSGDIDPAIMEFIAKKENLDIDGVMNVLNKKSGVEGLSGVSSDFRDLEAAYNEGNPRAIDACEVFAYRVAKYIGAYVAAMNGVDAIAFTAGIGENTSFIREKIVSYLGYLGIKLDKKTNDVRGVEEIISTPDSKVTVCVIPTNEELAICRETVALVK
;
A
#
# COMPACT_ATOMS: atom_id res chain seq x y z
N GLY A 1 -18.77 -27.24 7.71
CA GLY A 1 -18.59 -26.30 8.81
C GLY A 1 -17.57 -25.23 8.47
N ARG A 2 -17.76 -24.00 8.95
CA ARG A 2 -16.80 -22.92 8.78
C ARG A 2 -15.50 -23.29 9.48
N ILE A 3 -14.38 -23.14 8.75
CA ILE A 3 -13.05 -23.28 9.35
C ILE A 3 -12.69 -21.95 9.95
N GLN A 4 -12.65 -21.89 11.27
CA GLN A 4 -12.21 -20.72 12.03
C GLN A 4 -10.69 -20.82 12.19
N MET A 5 -9.98 -19.82 11.70
CA MET A 5 -8.53 -19.76 11.76
C MET A 5 -8.07 -18.47 12.41
N ASN A 6 -7.01 -18.55 13.19
CA ASN A 6 -6.28 -17.37 13.66
C ASN A 6 -5.07 -17.19 12.75
N VAL A 7 -5.03 -16.06 12.05
CA VAL A 7 -3.98 -15.75 11.08
C VAL A 7 -3.11 -14.62 11.61
N LEU A 8 -1.81 -14.87 11.70
CA LEU A 8 -0.83 -13.83 12.01
C LEU A 8 -0.40 -13.17 10.70
N VAL A 9 -0.66 -11.88 10.58
CA VAL A 9 -0.27 -11.07 9.41
C VAL A 9 0.98 -10.29 9.75
N ILE A 10 2.03 -10.43 8.93
CA ILE A 10 3.35 -9.84 9.18
C ILE A 10 3.80 -9.01 7.98
N ASN A 11 4.33 -7.83 8.29
CA ASN A 11 4.96 -6.93 7.34
C ASN A 11 6.31 -6.46 7.90
N CYS A 12 7.41 -7.00 7.35
CA CYS A 12 8.76 -6.67 7.79
C CYS A 12 9.40 -5.61 6.91
N GLY A 13 9.84 -4.51 7.54
CA GLY A 13 10.74 -3.53 6.97
C GLY A 13 12.20 -3.82 7.41
N SER A 14 13.16 -2.99 6.98
CA SER A 14 14.59 -3.17 7.28
C SER A 14 14.89 -3.12 8.79
N SER A 15 14.20 -2.27 9.53
CA SER A 15 14.39 -2.10 10.98
C SER A 15 13.07 -2.14 11.76
N SER A 16 12.01 -2.65 11.14
CA SER A 16 10.68 -2.68 11.73
C SER A 16 9.91 -3.94 11.35
N LEU A 17 8.85 -4.21 12.11
CA LEU A 17 7.92 -5.29 11.84
C LEU A 17 6.56 -4.88 12.36
N LYS A 18 5.55 -4.86 11.49
CA LYS A 18 4.15 -4.68 11.88
C LYS A 18 3.44 -6.02 11.89
N TYR A 19 2.51 -6.20 12.82
CA TYR A 19 1.76 -7.45 12.92
C TYR A 19 0.33 -7.24 13.39
N GLN A 20 -0.54 -8.14 12.96
CA GLN A 20 -1.89 -8.30 13.49
C GLN A 20 -2.21 -9.78 13.58
N LEU A 21 -2.88 -10.19 14.65
CA LEU A 21 -3.49 -11.51 14.74
C LEU A 21 -4.99 -11.35 14.50
N ILE A 22 -5.49 -11.98 13.45
CA ILE A 22 -6.88 -11.81 12.98
C ILE A 22 -7.60 -13.14 13.03
N ASN A 23 -8.80 -13.15 13.61
CA ASN A 23 -9.70 -14.30 13.52
C ASN A 23 -10.40 -14.28 12.15
N SER A 24 -10.24 -15.34 11.37
CA SER A 24 -10.74 -15.37 9.99
C SER A 24 -12.26 -15.43 9.88
N ASP A 25 -12.95 -15.92 10.90
CA ASP A 25 -14.41 -16.04 10.89
C ASP A 25 -15.09 -14.71 11.26
N SER A 26 -14.73 -14.14 12.41
CA SER A 26 -15.26 -12.84 12.86
C SER A 26 -14.61 -11.66 12.17
N GLU A 27 -13.42 -11.85 11.61
CA GLU A 27 -12.56 -10.81 11.04
C GLU A 27 -12.11 -9.77 12.08
N GLU A 28 -12.19 -10.11 13.36
CA GLU A 28 -11.72 -9.26 14.45
C GLU A 28 -10.21 -9.35 14.61
N VAL A 29 -9.61 -8.20 14.92
CA VAL A 29 -8.19 -8.10 15.27
C VAL A 29 -8.02 -8.44 16.73
N LEU A 30 -7.50 -9.64 17.02
CA LEU A 30 -7.32 -10.12 18.40
C LEU A 30 -6.16 -9.44 19.11
N ALA A 31 -5.12 -9.08 18.37
CA ALA A 31 -3.97 -8.32 18.85
C ALA A 31 -3.26 -7.66 17.67
N LYS A 32 -2.58 -6.56 17.94
CA LYS A 32 -1.80 -5.82 16.95
C LYS A 32 -0.64 -5.09 17.59
N GLY A 33 0.30 -4.68 16.77
CA GLY A 33 1.41 -3.85 17.21
C GLY A 33 2.53 -3.78 16.21
N LEU A 34 3.69 -3.40 16.72
CA LEU A 34 4.88 -3.29 15.90
C LEU A 34 6.15 -3.46 16.74
N CYS A 35 7.20 -3.88 16.06
CA CYS A 35 8.56 -3.81 16.57
C CYS A 35 9.27 -2.70 15.84
N GLU A 36 9.96 -1.84 16.57
CA GLU A 36 10.72 -0.71 16.05
C GLU A 36 12.18 -0.84 16.44
N ARG A 37 13.06 -0.19 15.67
CA ARG A 37 14.49 -0.09 16.00
C ARG A 37 15.17 -1.45 16.11
N ILE A 38 14.75 -2.39 15.27
CA ILE A 38 15.39 -3.71 15.16
C ILE A 38 16.82 -3.51 14.66
N GLY A 39 17.78 -4.15 15.34
CA GLY A 39 19.20 -3.99 15.06
C GLY A 39 19.86 -2.80 15.75
N ILE A 40 19.09 -2.02 16.52
CA ILE A 40 19.59 -0.85 17.27
C ILE A 40 19.40 -1.11 18.76
N ASP A 41 18.29 -0.68 19.35
CA ASP A 41 18.01 -0.88 20.77
C ASP A 41 16.70 -1.64 21.03
N GLY A 42 15.83 -1.75 20.04
CA GLY A 42 14.63 -2.58 20.09
C GLY A 42 13.48 -2.02 20.92
N ARG A 43 12.27 -2.10 20.35
CA ARG A 43 11.06 -1.69 21.05
C ARG A 43 9.87 -2.47 20.51
N LEU A 44 9.13 -3.16 21.42
CA LEU A 44 7.88 -3.84 21.09
C LEU A 44 6.70 -3.00 21.56
N VAL A 45 5.75 -2.75 20.65
CA VAL A 45 4.42 -2.25 20.99
C VAL A 45 3.44 -3.40 20.77
N TYR A 46 2.66 -3.72 21.78
CA TYR A 46 1.66 -4.79 21.75
C TYR A 46 0.33 -4.28 22.30
N GLN A 47 -0.76 -4.62 21.62
CA GLN A 47 -2.10 -4.28 22.08
C GLN A 47 -3.07 -5.43 21.81
N LYS A 48 -3.56 -6.05 22.88
CA LYS A 48 -4.67 -7.00 22.78
C LYS A 48 -5.98 -6.23 22.60
N GLU A 49 -6.94 -6.81 21.87
CA GLU A 49 -8.27 -6.25 21.69
C GLU A 49 -8.89 -5.85 23.05
N GLY A 50 -9.38 -4.62 23.12
CA GLY A 50 -10.03 -4.08 24.32
C GLY A 50 -9.09 -3.69 25.46
N MET A 51 -7.78 -3.76 25.24
CA MET A 51 -6.77 -3.40 26.26
C MET A 51 -5.90 -2.24 25.81
N ASP A 52 -5.21 -1.62 26.76
CA ASP A 52 -4.25 -0.55 26.47
C ASP A 52 -2.97 -1.12 25.84
N LYS A 53 -2.25 -0.25 25.13
CA LYS A 53 -0.94 -0.58 24.57
C LYS A 53 0.07 -0.90 25.67
N GLU A 54 0.83 -1.97 25.47
CA GLU A 54 1.99 -2.31 26.28
C GLU A 54 3.25 -2.03 25.46
N ILE A 55 4.19 -1.30 26.06
CA ILE A 55 5.46 -0.95 25.43
C ILE A 55 6.59 -1.64 26.19
N THR A 56 7.40 -2.42 25.48
CA THR A 56 8.55 -3.11 26.06
C THR A 56 9.80 -2.75 25.27
N GLU A 57 10.77 -2.15 25.93
CA GLU A 57 12.10 -1.90 25.35
C GLU A 57 13.00 -3.09 25.69
N ALA A 58 13.51 -3.75 24.68
CA ALA A 58 14.39 -4.90 24.83
C ALA A 58 15.21 -5.09 23.54
N PRO A 59 16.43 -5.62 23.65
CA PRO A 59 17.28 -5.85 22.48
C PRO A 59 16.60 -6.74 21.45
N MET A 60 16.60 -6.31 20.21
CA MET A 60 16.14 -7.06 19.05
C MET A 60 17.25 -7.00 18.01
N PRO A 61 18.31 -7.83 18.15
CA PRO A 61 19.44 -7.78 17.22
C PRO A 61 19.04 -8.07 15.78
N THR A 62 18.05 -8.97 15.59
CA THR A 62 17.54 -9.35 14.27
C THR A 62 16.01 -9.46 14.32
N HIS A 63 15.41 -9.65 13.16
CA HIS A 63 13.96 -9.89 13.04
C HIS A 63 13.53 -11.17 13.77
N LYS A 64 14.42 -12.14 13.93
CA LYS A 64 14.10 -13.38 14.65
C LYS A 64 13.77 -13.09 16.13
N GLU A 65 14.58 -12.28 16.81
CA GLU A 65 14.31 -11.86 18.18
C GLU A 65 13.04 -11.02 18.27
N ALA A 66 12.80 -10.15 17.27
CA ALA A 66 11.57 -9.36 17.20
C ALA A 66 10.34 -10.26 17.11
N ILE A 67 10.34 -11.23 16.23
CA ILE A 67 9.24 -12.19 16.07
C ILE A 67 9.05 -13.02 17.34
N GLN A 68 10.14 -13.47 17.94
CA GLN A 68 10.07 -14.20 19.22
C GLN A 68 9.35 -13.38 20.29
N MET A 69 9.65 -12.08 20.40
CA MET A 69 8.98 -11.21 21.35
C MET A 69 7.48 -11.03 21.03
N VAL A 70 7.13 -10.94 19.74
CA VAL A 70 5.73 -10.90 19.31
C VAL A 70 5.01 -12.17 19.75
N LEU A 71 5.59 -13.34 19.49
CA LEU A 71 5.00 -14.62 19.87
C LEU A 71 4.86 -14.76 21.39
N ASP A 72 5.87 -14.32 22.14
CA ASP A 72 5.82 -14.31 23.59
C ASP A 72 4.70 -13.42 24.12
N ALA A 73 4.51 -12.25 23.51
CA ALA A 73 3.41 -11.34 23.87
C ALA A 73 2.04 -11.94 23.54
N LEU A 74 1.91 -12.61 22.39
CA LEU A 74 0.65 -13.21 21.94
C LEU A 74 0.14 -14.32 22.87
N HIS A 75 1.03 -15.06 23.54
CA HIS A 75 0.61 -16.12 24.47
C HIS A 75 1.01 -15.85 25.92
N ASN A 76 1.25 -14.58 26.26
CA ASN A 76 1.50 -14.17 27.63
C ASN A 76 0.31 -14.54 28.51
N PRO A 77 0.50 -15.16 29.70
CA PRO A 77 -0.61 -15.59 30.57
C PRO A 77 -1.56 -14.47 30.99
N LYS A 78 -1.09 -13.22 31.07
CA LYS A 78 -1.89 -12.07 31.56
C LYS A 78 -2.56 -11.32 30.43
N SER A 79 -1.86 -11.07 29.32
CA SER A 79 -2.31 -10.16 28.26
C SER A 79 -2.31 -10.79 26.86
N GLY A 80 -2.03 -12.08 26.78
CA GLY A 80 -1.99 -12.78 25.50
C GLY A 80 -3.37 -12.94 24.85
N ALA A 81 -3.39 -12.90 23.53
CA ALA A 81 -4.61 -13.13 22.73
C ALA A 81 -4.90 -14.62 22.54
N VAL A 82 -3.91 -15.47 22.71
CA VAL A 82 -4.03 -16.94 22.66
C VAL A 82 -3.39 -17.56 23.89
N LYS A 83 -3.79 -18.77 24.23
CA LYS A 83 -3.21 -19.50 25.36
C LYS A 83 -1.95 -20.26 24.95
N ASP A 84 -1.91 -20.73 23.73
CA ASP A 84 -0.82 -21.52 23.19
C ASP A 84 -0.56 -21.12 21.73
N LEU A 85 0.70 -21.14 21.30
CA LEU A 85 1.08 -20.79 19.93
C LEU A 85 0.49 -21.74 18.88
N SER A 86 0.06 -22.95 19.27
CA SER A 86 -0.65 -23.88 18.39
C SER A 86 -2.01 -23.32 17.91
N GLU A 87 -2.53 -22.28 18.57
CA GLU A 87 -3.75 -21.58 18.15
C GLU A 87 -3.51 -20.62 16.98
N ILE A 88 -2.25 -20.38 16.59
CA ILE A 88 -1.91 -19.65 15.36
C ILE A 88 -1.93 -20.67 14.23
N ASP A 89 -2.90 -20.55 13.33
CA ASP A 89 -3.18 -21.55 12.30
C ASP A 89 -2.42 -21.31 11.00
N ALA A 90 -2.07 -20.07 10.71
CA ALA A 90 -1.34 -19.68 9.50
C ALA A 90 -0.68 -18.33 9.68
N VAL A 91 0.33 -18.05 8.85
CA VAL A 91 0.98 -16.73 8.79
C VAL A 91 0.88 -16.20 7.36
N GLY A 92 0.35 -14.99 7.22
CA GLY A 92 0.34 -14.25 5.97
C GLY A 92 1.44 -13.19 5.97
N HIS A 93 2.30 -13.22 4.96
CA HIS A 93 3.40 -12.26 4.82
C HIS A 93 3.16 -11.31 3.67
N ARG A 94 3.28 -10.01 3.92
CA ARG A 94 3.40 -9.05 2.84
C ARG A 94 4.79 -9.16 2.22
N VAL A 95 4.83 -9.29 0.90
CA VAL A 95 6.05 -9.25 0.10
C VAL A 95 5.92 -8.12 -0.89
N VAL A 96 6.88 -7.19 -0.90
CA VAL A 96 6.74 -5.97 -1.70
C VAL A 96 6.80 -6.25 -3.19
N HIS A 97 7.76 -7.05 -3.66
CA HIS A 97 7.96 -7.23 -5.10
C HIS A 97 7.95 -8.70 -5.51
N GLY A 98 7.00 -9.09 -6.35
CA GLY A 98 6.92 -10.43 -6.92
C GLY A 98 7.44 -10.55 -8.35
N GLY A 99 7.86 -9.44 -8.96
CA GLY A 99 8.31 -9.43 -10.35
C GLY A 99 7.22 -9.94 -11.29
N GLU A 100 7.62 -10.59 -12.37
CA GLU A 100 6.71 -11.28 -13.30
C GLU A 100 6.38 -12.71 -12.83
N LYS A 101 6.99 -13.17 -11.76
CA LYS A 101 6.89 -14.57 -11.30
C LYS A 101 5.62 -14.83 -10.52
N PHE A 102 5.02 -13.80 -9.92
CA PHE A 102 3.87 -13.95 -9.05
C PHE A 102 2.72 -13.02 -9.46
N ALA A 103 1.68 -13.63 -9.99
CA ALA A 103 0.41 -12.95 -10.33
C ALA A 103 -0.68 -13.21 -9.27
N LYS A 104 -0.39 -14.01 -8.25
CA LYS A 104 -1.31 -14.40 -7.18
C LYS A 104 -0.54 -14.62 -5.88
N SER A 105 -1.25 -14.59 -4.76
CA SER A 105 -0.72 -15.05 -3.49
C SER A 105 -0.40 -16.53 -3.56
N VAL A 106 0.64 -16.96 -2.83
CA VAL A 106 1.16 -18.34 -2.91
C VAL A 106 1.54 -18.86 -1.53
N VAL A 107 1.43 -20.19 -1.36
CA VAL A 107 2.01 -20.87 -0.20
C VAL A 107 3.54 -20.82 -0.34
N LEU A 108 4.22 -20.43 0.74
CA LEU A 108 5.67 -20.23 0.74
C LEU A 108 6.39 -21.57 0.97
N THR A 109 6.78 -22.21 -0.11
CA THR A 109 7.67 -23.38 -0.13
C THR A 109 9.10 -22.93 -0.37
N GLU A 110 10.08 -23.81 -0.18
CA GLU A 110 11.48 -23.47 -0.48
C GLU A 110 11.68 -23.08 -1.93
N GLU A 111 10.99 -23.73 -2.86
CA GLU A 111 11.03 -23.38 -4.28
C GLU A 111 10.49 -21.97 -4.53
N VAL A 112 9.38 -21.62 -3.88
CA VAL A 112 8.78 -20.28 -3.99
C VAL A 112 9.70 -19.23 -3.39
N LEU A 113 10.32 -19.52 -2.23
CA LEU A 113 11.23 -18.58 -1.59
C LEU A 113 12.47 -18.30 -2.44
N ALA A 114 12.97 -19.30 -3.16
CA ALA A 114 14.07 -19.08 -4.11
C ALA A 114 13.66 -18.11 -5.23
N LYS A 115 12.43 -18.21 -5.73
CA LYS A 115 11.90 -17.28 -6.74
C LYS A 115 11.68 -15.87 -6.18
N VAL A 116 11.26 -15.74 -4.93
CA VAL A 116 11.15 -14.44 -4.25
C VAL A 116 12.52 -13.80 -4.12
N GLU A 117 13.54 -14.57 -3.74
CA GLU A 117 14.92 -14.09 -3.63
C GLU A 117 15.44 -13.52 -4.95
N GLU A 118 15.08 -14.11 -6.09
CA GLU A 118 15.43 -13.60 -7.42
C GLU A 118 14.85 -12.21 -7.68
N CYS A 119 13.82 -11.79 -6.95
CA CYS A 119 13.21 -10.45 -7.06
C CYS A 119 13.91 -9.42 -6.16
N ASN A 120 14.91 -9.80 -5.37
CA ASN A 120 15.59 -8.88 -4.45
C ASN A 120 16.21 -7.67 -5.17
N GLU A 121 16.76 -7.88 -6.37
CA GLU A 121 17.36 -6.79 -7.13
C GLU A 121 16.35 -5.74 -7.61
N LEU A 122 15.07 -6.11 -7.72
CA LEU A 122 13.99 -5.17 -8.08
C LEU A 122 13.51 -4.34 -6.88
N ALA A 123 13.73 -4.83 -5.67
CA ALA A 123 13.34 -4.14 -4.43
C ALA A 123 14.40 -4.40 -3.34
N PRO A 124 15.63 -3.88 -3.51
CA PRO A 124 16.75 -4.23 -2.62
C PRO A 124 16.59 -3.73 -1.19
N LEU A 125 15.72 -2.73 -0.97
CA LEU A 125 15.47 -2.20 0.37
C LEU A 125 14.32 -2.93 1.09
N HIS A 126 13.50 -3.71 0.39
CA HIS A 126 12.27 -4.29 0.93
C HIS A 126 12.27 -5.82 0.92
N ASN A 127 12.52 -6.44 -0.23
CA ASN A 127 12.42 -7.90 -0.36
C ASN A 127 13.36 -8.68 0.55
N PRO A 128 14.64 -8.29 0.72
CA PRO A 128 15.51 -8.99 1.67
C PRO A 128 14.97 -8.98 3.09
N ALA A 129 14.40 -7.85 3.56
CA ALA A 129 13.78 -7.76 4.87
C ALA A 129 12.54 -8.65 4.98
N ASN A 130 11.72 -8.71 3.93
CA ASN A 130 10.56 -9.60 3.88
C ASN A 130 10.99 -11.07 4.02
N LEU A 131 12.03 -11.49 3.30
CA LEU A 131 12.56 -12.86 3.37
C LEU A 131 13.12 -13.19 4.76
N ILE A 132 13.83 -12.26 5.39
CA ILE A 132 14.34 -12.44 6.76
C ILE A 132 13.18 -12.71 7.72
N GLY A 133 12.10 -11.93 7.61
CA GLY A 133 10.90 -12.12 8.42
C GLY A 133 10.24 -13.49 8.19
N ILE A 134 10.13 -13.91 6.94
CA ILE A 134 9.57 -15.23 6.58
C ILE A 134 10.43 -16.35 7.19
N ARG A 135 11.75 -16.29 7.00
CA ARG A 135 12.68 -17.30 7.54
C ARG A 135 12.61 -17.37 9.07
N ALA A 136 12.55 -16.22 9.73
CA ALA A 136 12.41 -16.17 11.19
C ALA A 136 11.11 -16.84 11.67
N CYS A 137 10.00 -16.60 10.98
CA CYS A 137 8.73 -17.26 11.29
C CYS A 137 8.80 -18.76 11.07
N GLN A 138 9.46 -19.22 9.99
CA GLN A 138 9.64 -20.64 9.72
C GLN A 138 10.44 -21.33 10.82
N ASP A 139 11.51 -20.68 11.30
CA ASP A 139 12.36 -21.21 12.37
C ASP A 139 11.59 -21.35 13.68
N LEU A 140 10.74 -20.39 14.00
CA LEU A 140 10.01 -20.34 15.27
C LEU A 140 8.69 -21.12 15.23
N MET A 141 8.10 -21.28 14.05
CA MET A 141 6.83 -21.96 13.83
C MET A 141 6.93 -22.92 12.63
N PRO A 142 7.75 -23.97 12.72
CA PRO A 142 8.08 -24.81 11.55
C PRO A 142 6.89 -25.59 10.97
N ASN A 143 5.83 -25.79 11.74
CA ASN A 143 4.65 -26.56 11.32
C ASN A 143 3.48 -25.68 10.89
N VAL A 144 3.63 -24.36 10.92
CA VAL A 144 2.56 -23.43 10.55
C VAL A 144 2.70 -23.07 9.07
N PRO A 145 1.64 -23.24 8.26
CA PRO A 145 1.70 -22.86 6.85
C PRO A 145 1.84 -21.33 6.70
N MET A 146 2.59 -20.92 5.70
CA MET A 146 2.89 -19.52 5.42
C MET A 146 2.53 -19.18 3.98
N VAL A 147 1.97 -17.98 3.79
CA VAL A 147 1.53 -17.47 2.50
C VAL A 147 2.21 -16.12 2.25
N GLY A 148 2.66 -15.92 1.01
CA GLY A 148 3.16 -14.64 0.53
C GLY A 148 2.09 -13.90 -0.27
N VAL A 149 1.87 -12.64 0.07
CA VAL A 149 0.93 -11.74 -0.62
C VAL A 149 1.73 -10.57 -1.16
N PHE A 150 1.73 -10.41 -2.49
CA PHE A 150 2.63 -9.49 -3.19
C PHE A 150 1.93 -8.19 -3.55
N ASP A 151 2.59 -7.06 -3.28
CA ASP A 151 2.09 -5.73 -3.67
C ASP A 151 1.91 -5.60 -5.19
N THR A 152 2.70 -6.34 -5.95
CA THR A 152 2.74 -6.28 -7.43
C THR A 152 1.78 -7.26 -8.12
N ALA A 153 1.26 -8.26 -7.40
CA ALA A 153 0.53 -9.38 -8.03
C ALA A 153 -0.74 -8.94 -8.75
N PHE A 154 -1.55 -8.07 -8.14
CA PHE A 154 -2.79 -7.58 -8.74
C PHE A 154 -2.57 -6.87 -10.07
N HIS A 155 -1.40 -6.24 -10.24
CA HIS A 155 -1.06 -5.44 -11.41
C HIS A 155 -0.47 -6.27 -12.57
N GLN A 156 -0.30 -7.59 -12.38
CA GLN A 156 0.27 -8.47 -13.41
C GLN A 156 -0.66 -8.71 -14.60
N THR A 157 -1.91 -8.26 -14.51
CA THR A 157 -2.88 -8.32 -15.62
C THR A 157 -2.72 -7.16 -16.62
N MET A 158 -1.84 -6.20 -16.36
CA MET A 158 -1.60 -5.09 -17.30
C MET A 158 -1.15 -5.59 -18.67
N PRO A 159 -1.71 -5.02 -19.76
CA PRO A 159 -1.22 -5.34 -21.10
C PRO A 159 0.15 -4.72 -21.35
N ARG A 160 0.87 -5.26 -22.33
CA ARG A 160 2.22 -4.80 -22.69
C ARG A 160 2.29 -3.30 -22.94
N LYS A 161 1.29 -2.73 -23.63
CA LYS A 161 1.23 -1.28 -23.91
C LYS A 161 1.21 -0.41 -22.65
N ALA A 162 0.73 -0.95 -21.53
CA ALA A 162 0.70 -0.25 -20.25
C ALA A 162 1.98 -0.45 -19.44
N PHE A 163 2.61 -1.63 -19.52
CA PHE A 163 3.75 -1.93 -18.66
C PHE A 163 5.12 -1.69 -19.29
N LEU A 164 5.23 -1.59 -20.62
CA LEU A 164 6.53 -1.33 -21.28
C LEU A 164 6.90 0.14 -21.20
N TYR A 165 8.15 0.39 -20.83
CA TYR A 165 8.74 1.72 -20.92
C TYR A 165 9.33 1.96 -22.31
N GLY A 166 9.43 3.21 -22.71
CA GLY A 166 10.07 3.61 -23.96
C GLY A 166 11.60 3.59 -23.89
N LEU A 167 12.15 2.48 -23.45
CA LEU A 167 13.58 2.22 -23.30
C LEU A 167 14.01 1.13 -24.32
N PRO A 168 15.33 0.90 -24.52
CA PRO A 168 15.76 -0.23 -25.34
C PRO A 168 15.10 -1.52 -24.84
N TYR A 169 14.45 -2.23 -25.76
CA TYR A 169 13.65 -3.41 -25.43
C TYR A 169 14.45 -4.49 -24.69
N GLU A 170 15.75 -4.57 -24.96
CA GLU A 170 16.64 -5.52 -24.29
C GLU A 170 16.69 -5.36 -22.77
N TYR A 171 16.43 -4.17 -22.23
CA TYR A 171 16.39 -3.97 -20.78
C TYR A 171 15.16 -4.65 -20.16
N TYR A 172 14.07 -4.70 -20.88
CA TYR A 172 12.94 -5.52 -20.48
C TYR A 172 13.30 -7.02 -20.53
N GLU A 173 13.85 -7.46 -21.64
CA GLU A 173 14.19 -8.88 -21.83
C GLU A 173 15.20 -9.39 -20.80
N LYS A 174 16.29 -8.65 -20.59
CA LYS A 174 17.39 -9.07 -19.73
C LYS A 174 17.13 -8.82 -18.24
N TYR A 175 16.61 -7.63 -17.92
CA TYR A 175 16.54 -7.16 -16.54
C TYR A 175 15.10 -7.03 -16.03
N LYS A 176 14.13 -7.33 -16.87
CA LYS A 176 12.72 -7.21 -16.55
C LYS A 176 12.33 -5.78 -16.12
N VAL A 177 12.95 -4.79 -16.76
CA VAL A 177 12.63 -3.36 -16.56
C VAL A 177 11.28 -3.07 -17.24
N ARG A 178 10.25 -2.94 -16.40
CA ARG A 178 8.88 -2.65 -16.80
C ARG A 178 8.14 -2.02 -15.61
N ARG A 179 6.93 -1.53 -15.86
CA ARG A 179 6.02 -1.13 -14.80
C ARG A 179 5.48 -2.37 -14.11
N TYR A 180 5.58 -2.40 -12.77
CA TYR A 180 4.95 -3.44 -11.95
C TYR A 180 3.78 -2.90 -11.16
N GLY A 181 3.94 -1.73 -10.54
CA GLY A 181 2.94 -1.16 -9.65
C GLY A 181 2.99 -1.76 -8.25
N PHE A 182 2.40 -1.04 -7.31
CA PHE A 182 2.42 -1.42 -5.89
C PHE A 182 1.06 -1.09 -5.28
N HIS A 183 0.88 -1.30 -3.98
CA HIS A 183 -0.41 -1.20 -3.30
C HIS A 183 -1.48 -2.14 -3.90
N GLY A 184 -1.05 -3.19 -4.60
CA GLY A 184 -1.98 -4.07 -5.32
C GLY A 184 -2.99 -4.75 -4.41
N THR A 185 -2.59 -5.12 -3.21
CA THR A 185 -3.50 -5.70 -2.22
C THR A 185 -4.64 -4.73 -1.89
N SER A 186 -4.31 -3.45 -1.68
CA SER A 186 -5.30 -2.40 -1.43
C SER A 186 -6.17 -2.12 -2.67
N HIS A 187 -5.56 -1.96 -3.84
CA HIS A 187 -6.31 -1.71 -5.09
C HIS A 187 -7.30 -2.85 -5.38
N SER A 188 -6.89 -4.09 -5.17
CA SER A 188 -7.76 -5.25 -5.32
C SER A 188 -8.92 -5.22 -4.31
N PHE A 189 -8.59 -5.04 -3.04
CA PHE A 189 -9.58 -4.98 -1.95
C PHE A 189 -10.60 -3.87 -2.17
N VAL A 190 -10.12 -2.65 -2.44
CA VAL A 190 -10.96 -1.46 -2.57
C VAL A 190 -11.84 -1.52 -3.83
N SER A 191 -11.31 -1.99 -4.96
CA SER A 191 -12.11 -2.11 -6.19
C SER A 191 -13.27 -3.09 -6.02
N LYS A 192 -13.04 -4.22 -5.35
CA LYS A 192 -14.09 -5.20 -5.03
C LYS A 192 -15.11 -4.63 -4.05
N ALA A 193 -14.65 -3.98 -2.98
CA ALA A 193 -15.53 -3.35 -1.99
C ALA A 193 -16.35 -2.23 -2.61
N CYS A 194 -15.77 -1.45 -3.51
CA CYS A 194 -16.46 -0.39 -4.26
C CYS A 194 -17.59 -0.97 -5.11
N ALA A 195 -17.31 -2.01 -5.89
CA ALA A 195 -18.32 -2.67 -6.71
C ALA A 195 -19.48 -3.21 -5.87
N GLU A 196 -19.16 -3.84 -4.75
CA GLU A 196 -20.16 -4.38 -3.81
C GLU A 196 -21.01 -3.26 -3.21
N TYR A 197 -20.37 -2.21 -2.70
CA TYR A 197 -21.03 -1.06 -2.07
C TYR A 197 -21.98 -0.34 -3.05
N LEU A 198 -21.53 -0.14 -4.29
CA LEU A 198 -22.31 0.54 -5.32
C LEU A 198 -23.24 -0.39 -6.09
N LYS A 199 -23.25 -1.68 -5.77
CA LYS A 199 -24.04 -2.72 -6.46
C LYS A 199 -23.72 -2.79 -7.95
N LEU A 200 -22.46 -2.65 -8.31
CA LEU A 200 -21.95 -2.83 -9.65
C LEU A 200 -21.59 -4.31 -9.87
N ASP A 201 -21.75 -4.78 -11.11
CA ASP A 201 -21.18 -6.06 -11.51
C ASP A 201 -19.67 -5.86 -11.75
N LEU A 202 -18.83 -6.40 -10.86
CA LEU A 202 -17.39 -6.24 -10.94
C LEU A 202 -16.84 -6.65 -12.31
N LYS A 203 -17.37 -7.73 -12.90
CA LYS A 203 -16.90 -8.26 -14.18
C LYS A 203 -17.38 -7.46 -15.40
N ASN A 204 -18.19 -6.44 -15.18
CA ASN A 204 -18.65 -5.52 -16.20
C ASN A 204 -18.60 -4.10 -15.64
N SER A 205 -17.39 -3.66 -15.25
CA SER A 205 -17.23 -2.38 -14.57
C SER A 205 -15.90 -1.71 -14.93
N LYS A 206 -15.87 -0.39 -14.78
CA LYS A 206 -14.69 0.45 -14.95
C LYS A 206 -14.52 1.27 -13.67
N ILE A 207 -13.59 0.87 -12.83
CA ILE A 207 -13.36 1.49 -11.52
C ILE A 207 -11.94 2.05 -11.46
N ILE A 208 -11.82 3.27 -10.97
CA ILE A 208 -10.54 3.89 -10.66
C ILE A 208 -10.40 3.93 -9.15
N VAL A 209 -9.28 3.45 -8.63
CA VAL A 209 -8.95 3.50 -7.21
C VAL A 209 -7.82 4.50 -7.02
N ALA A 210 -8.04 5.51 -6.20
CA ALA A 210 -7.03 6.47 -5.76
C ALA A 210 -6.64 6.15 -4.32
N HIS A 211 -5.54 5.42 -4.18
CA HIS A 211 -4.95 5.03 -2.89
C HIS A 211 -3.99 6.13 -2.47
N LEU A 212 -4.46 7.06 -1.65
CA LEU A 212 -3.74 8.27 -1.25
C LEU A 212 -3.33 8.17 0.21
N GLY A 213 -2.12 7.71 0.44
CA GLY A 213 -1.49 7.65 1.75
C GLY A 213 -0.17 8.43 1.72
N ASN A 214 0.75 8.12 2.62
CA ASN A 214 2.10 8.68 2.56
C ASN A 214 2.81 8.23 1.28
N GLY A 215 2.69 6.94 0.90
CA GLY A 215 2.84 6.48 -0.47
C GLY A 215 1.49 6.55 -1.15
N ALA A 216 1.46 6.90 -2.44
CA ALA A 216 0.20 7.12 -3.16
C ALA A 216 0.25 6.57 -4.58
N SER A 217 -0.85 5.96 -5.02
CA SER A 217 -0.98 5.46 -6.39
C SER A 217 -2.44 5.45 -6.84
N VAL A 218 -2.62 5.46 -8.15
CA VAL A 218 -3.92 5.32 -8.80
C VAL A 218 -3.89 4.07 -9.66
N SER A 219 -4.98 3.33 -9.72
CA SER A 219 -5.12 2.18 -10.61
C SER A 219 -6.39 2.27 -11.44
N ALA A 220 -6.30 1.73 -12.66
CA ALA A 220 -7.43 1.52 -13.55
C ALA A 220 -7.82 0.04 -13.48
N VAL A 221 -9.03 -0.23 -13.01
CA VAL A 221 -9.53 -1.60 -12.83
C VAL A 221 -10.69 -1.82 -13.80
N LEU A 222 -10.44 -2.61 -14.83
CA LEU A 222 -11.40 -2.93 -15.88
C LEU A 222 -11.90 -4.35 -15.67
N ASN A 223 -13.21 -4.51 -15.45
CA ASN A 223 -13.83 -5.81 -15.25
C ASN A 223 -13.18 -6.64 -14.14
N GLY A 224 -12.74 -5.98 -13.08
CA GLY A 224 -12.11 -6.61 -11.92
C GLY A 224 -10.60 -6.84 -12.05
N GLU A 225 -9.99 -6.49 -13.18
CA GLU A 225 -8.57 -6.66 -13.43
C GLU A 225 -7.86 -5.33 -13.60
N CYS A 226 -6.66 -5.20 -13.02
CA CYS A 226 -5.84 -4.01 -13.23
C CYS A 226 -5.34 -3.94 -14.67
N VAL A 227 -5.59 -2.81 -15.35
CA VAL A 227 -5.09 -2.57 -16.70
C VAL A 227 -4.03 -1.47 -16.76
N ASP A 228 -3.91 -0.66 -15.71
CA ASP A 228 -2.84 0.33 -15.56
C ASP A 228 -2.73 0.78 -14.10
N THR A 229 -1.55 1.27 -13.72
CA THR A 229 -1.30 1.83 -12.39
C THR A 229 -0.16 2.84 -12.42
N SER A 230 -0.14 3.76 -11.49
CA SER A 230 0.76 4.93 -11.53
C SER A 230 2.18 4.68 -11.02
N MET A 231 2.38 3.75 -10.11
CA MET A 231 3.73 3.37 -9.67
C MET A 231 4.38 2.49 -10.76
N GLY A 232 5.70 2.48 -10.79
CA GLY A 232 6.46 1.88 -11.86
C GLY A 232 7.21 0.61 -11.48
N LEU A 233 8.46 0.52 -11.93
CA LEU A 233 9.41 -0.51 -11.50
C LEU A 233 9.56 -0.48 -9.98
N THR A 234 9.56 0.72 -9.42
CA THR A 234 9.65 1.01 -7.99
C THR A 234 8.47 1.86 -7.54
N PRO A 235 8.24 2.03 -6.23
CA PRO A 235 7.17 2.90 -5.72
C PRO A 235 7.46 4.41 -5.84
N LEU A 236 8.39 4.82 -6.70
CA LEU A 236 8.78 6.24 -6.85
C LEU A 236 7.99 6.96 -7.93
N GLU A 237 7.77 6.31 -9.08
CA GLU A 237 7.07 6.92 -10.22
C GLU A 237 5.61 7.20 -9.88
N GLY A 238 5.03 8.20 -10.53
CA GLY A 238 3.60 8.50 -10.50
C GLY A 238 3.25 9.76 -9.75
N LEU A 239 2.40 9.63 -8.75
CA LEU A 239 1.90 10.76 -7.96
C LEU A 239 3.02 11.41 -7.14
N VAL A 240 2.88 12.71 -6.90
CA VAL A 240 3.64 13.38 -5.84
C VAL A 240 3.15 12.79 -4.52
N MET A 241 4.06 12.40 -3.65
CA MET A 241 3.73 11.70 -2.40
C MET A 241 4.20 12.51 -1.19
N GLY A 242 4.25 11.90 -0.01
CA GLY A 242 4.71 12.59 1.20
C GLY A 242 6.11 13.17 1.06
N THR A 243 7.07 12.31 0.72
CA THR A 243 8.49 12.68 0.54
C THR A 243 9.06 12.27 -0.81
N ARG A 244 8.29 11.56 -1.64
CA ARG A 244 8.71 11.09 -2.96
C ARG A 244 8.24 12.04 -4.04
N SER A 245 9.11 12.26 -5.02
CA SER A 245 8.85 13.22 -6.10
C SER A 245 7.69 12.84 -7.02
N GLY A 246 7.45 11.54 -7.22
CA GLY A 246 6.63 11.10 -8.35
C GLY A 246 7.31 11.44 -9.68
N ASP A 247 6.50 11.67 -10.70
CA ASP A 247 7.00 11.93 -12.06
C ASP A 247 7.79 13.24 -12.14
N ILE A 248 8.97 13.12 -12.76
CA ILE A 248 9.82 14.26 -13.11
C ILE A 248 10.39 14.04 -14.51
N ASP A 249 10.97 15.09 -15.11
CA ASP A 249 11.83 14.91 -16.27
C ASP A 249 13.09 14.13 -15.84
N PRO A 250 13.40 12.97 -16.46
CA PRO A 250 14.57 12.18 -16.10
C PRO A 250 15.90 12.95 -16.14
N ALA A 251 16.01 13.95 -17.03
CA ALA A 251 17.22 14.78 -17.16
C ALA A 251 17.48 15.65 -15.90
N ILE A 252 16.47 15.87 -15.06
CA ILE A 252 16.63 16.59 -13.80
C ILE A 252 17.60 15.84 -12.88
N MET A 253 17.66 14.52 -12.97
CA MET A 253 18.59 13.71 -12.14
C MET A 253 20.03 14.10 -12.42
N GLU A 254 20.40 14.21 -13.69
CA GLU A 254 21.76 14.66 -14.08
C GLU A 254 22.01 16.10 -13.65
N PHE A 255 21.03 16.98 -13.86
CA PHE A 255 21.16 18.39 -13.48
C PHE A 255 21.43 18.56 -11.99
N ILE A 256 20.65 17.89 -11.13
CA ILE A 256 20.82 17.94 -9.67
C ILE A 256 22.14 17.32 -9.26
N ALA A 257 22.50 16.16 -9.85
CA ALA A 257 23.76 15.48 -9.55
C ALA A 257 24.96 16.41 -9.74
N LYS A 258 24.98 17.16 -10.84
CA LYS A 258 26.06 18.11 -11.16
C LYS A 258 26.04 19.33 -10.26
N LYS A 259 24.86 19.90 -9.98
CA LYS A 259 24.72 21.09 -9.15
C LYS A 259 25.08 20.84 -7.69
N GLU A 260 24.68 19.68 -7.16
CA GLU A 260 24.84 19.33 -5.75
C GLU A 260 26.02 18.38 -5.50
N ASN A 261 26.78 18.03 -6.54
CA ASN A 261 27.89 17.08 -6.46
C ASN A 261 27.47 15.75 -5.82
N LEU A 262 26.38 15.17 -6.34
CA LEU A 262 25.84 13.89 -5.85
C LEU A 262 26.12 12.78 -6.85
N ASP A 263 26.29 11.56 -6.33
CA ASP A 263 26.26 10.34 -7.13
C ASP A 263 24.79 9.91 -7.35
N ILE A 264 24.58 8.80 -8.05
CA ILE A 264 23.23 8.32 -8.34
C ILE A 264 22.45 7.99 -7.06
N ASP A 265 23.11 7.42 -6.05
CA ASP A 265 22.47 7.10 -4.77
C ASP A 265 22.04 8.36 -4.03
N GLY A 266 22.86 9.41 -4.09
CA GLY A 266 22.52 10.71 -3.52
C GLY A 266 21.30 11.35 -4.19
N VAL A 267 21.23 11.28 -5.52
CA VAL A 267 20.06 11.76 -6.28
C VAL A 267 18.81 10.96 -5.90
N MET A 268 18.91 9.63 -5.86
CA MET A 268 17.78 8.79 -5.48
C MET A 268 17.29 9.08 -4.06
N ASN A 269 18.20 9.38 -3.15
CA ASN A 269 17.82 9.79 -1.79
C ASN A 269 17.02 11.10 -1.80
N VAL A 270 17.41 12.07 -2.63
CA VAL A 270 16.63 13.31 -2.79
C VAL A 270 15.22 13.00 -3.28
N LEU A 271 15.09 12.18 -4.33
CA LEU A 271 13.80 11.88 -4.94
C LEU A 271 12.87 11.08 -4.01
N ASN A 272 13.44 10.20 -3.19
CA ASN A 272 12.64 9.33 -2.30
C ASN A 272 12.32 9.96 -0.95
N LYS A 273 13.24 10.75 -0.38
CA LYS A 273 13.16 11.17 1.03
C LYS A 273 13.10 12.67 1.27
N LYS A 274 13.43 13.50 0.29
CA LYS A 274 13.51 14.96 0.45
C LYS A 274 12.56 15.72 -0.46
N SER A 275 11.70 15.02 -1.15
CA SER A 275 10.82 15.57 -2.19
C SER A 275 9.35 15.53 -1.75
N GLY A 276 8.45 15.41 -2.67
CA GLY A 276 7.01 15.31 -2.39
C GLY A 276 6.44 16.59 -1.81
N VAL A 277 5.30 16.47 -1.14
CA VAL A 277 4.64 17.63 -0.52
C VAL A 277 5.47 18.23 0.61
N GLU A 278 6.27 17.42 1.30
CA GLU A 278 7.21 17.91 2.31
C GLU A 278 8.28 18.78 1.68
N GLY A 279 8.90 18.31 0.61
CA GLY A 279 9.94 19.08 -0.11
C GLY A 279 9.39 20.37 -0.73
N LEU A 280 8.19 20.33 -1.28
CA LEU A 280 7.54 21.51 -1.86
C LEU A 280 7.14 22.52 -0.79
N SER A 281 6.49 22.06 0.27
CA SER A 281 5.93 22.95 1.29
C SER A 281 6.97 23.47 2.28
N GLY A 282 7.96 22.67 2.59
CA GLY A 282 8.86 22.95 3.71
C GLY A 282 8.19 22.84 5.08
N VAL A 283 6.97 22.30 5.14
CA VAL A 283 6.17 22.17 6.37
C VAL A 283 6.21 20.74 6.90
N SER A 284 5.67 19.80 6.15
CA SER A 284 5.46 18.42 6.62
C SER A 284 5.00 17.54 5.46
N SER A 285 5.10 16.23 5.64
CA SER A 285 4.44 15.24 4.77
C SER A 285 3.01 14.92 5.25
N ASP A 286 2.64 15.35 6.44
CA ASP A 286 1.33 15.10 7.03
C ASP A 286 0.32 16.13 6.53
N PHE A 287 -0.76 15.66 5.92
CA PHE A 287 -1.79 16.55 5.34
C PHE A 287 -2.59 17.31 6.39
N ARG A 288 -2.58 16.92 7.66
CA ARG A 288 -3.17 17.70 8.74
C ARG A 288 -2.39 19.00 8.94
N ASP A 289 -1.07 18.92 8.91
CA ASP A 289 -0.18 20.09 8.99
C ASP A 289 -0.27 20.95 7.74
N LEU A 290 -0.36 20.30 6.56
CA LEU A 290 -0.48 21.00 5.27
C LEU A 290 -1.81 21.73 5.16
N GLU A 291 -2.91 21.14 5.61
CA GLU A 291 -4.23 21.78 5.63
C GLU A 291 -4.23 23.02 6.53
N ALA A 292 -3.66 22.91 7.72
CA ALA A 292 -3.54 24.05 8.63
C ALA A 292 -2.73 25.18 8.01
N ALA A 293 -1.57 24.86 7.42
CA ALA A 293 -0.73 25.84 6.75
C ALA A 293 -1.40 26.44 5.49
N TYR A 294 -2.14 25.61 4.76
CA TYR A 294 -2.94 26.05 3.61
C TYR A 294 -3.97 27.10 4.04
N ASN A 295 -4.71 26.81 5.11
CA ASN A 295 -5.75 27.71 5.64
C ASN A 295 -5.18 29.01 6.20
N GLU A 296 -3.92 28.99 6.66
CA GLU A 296 -3.20 30.19 7.10
C GLU A 296 -2.65 31.04 5.93
N GLY A 297 -2.79 30.56 4.70
CA GLY A 297 -2.30 31.24 3.51
C GLY A 297 -0.82 31.04 3.22
N ASN A 298 -0.19 29.99 3.78
CA ASN A 298 1.22 29.65 3.50
C ASN A 298 1.38 29.32 2.00
N PRO A 299 2.12 30.12 1.21
CA PRO A 299 2.18 29.94 -0.23
C PRO A 299 2.72 28.59 -0.68
N ARG A 300 3.73 28.06 0.02
CA ARG A 300 4.34 26.78 -0.34
C ARG A 300 3.45 25.60 0.02
N ALA A 301 2.69 25.68 1.11
CA ALA A 301 1.68 24.67 1.47
C ALA A 301 0.55 24.67 0.44
N ILE A 302 0.12 25.83 -0.03
CA ILE A 302 -0.86 25.96 -1.11
C ILE A 302 -0.33 25.29 -2.38
N ASP A 303 0.89 25.60 -2.79
CA ASP A 303 1.52 24.99 -3.97
C ASP A 303 1.58 23.46 -3.83
N ALA A 304 2.01 22.96 -2.67
CA ALA A 304 2.13 21.51 -2.45
C ALA A 304 0.78 20.79 -2.59
N CYS A 305 -0.28 21.34 -2.00
CA CYS A 305 -1.62 20.78 -2.10
C CYS A 305 -2.19 20.87 -3.52
N GLU A 306 -1.96 21.98 -4.21
CA GLU A 306 -2.41 22.16 -5.60
C GLU A 306 -1.69 21.19 -6.54
N VAL A 307 -0.36 21.05 -6.41
CA VAL A 307 0.43 20.11 -7.22
C VAL A 307 -0.03 18.67 -6.97
N PHE A 308 -0.25 18.31 -5.72
CA PHE A 308 -0.72 16.97 -5.36
C PHE A 308 -2.07 16.65 -6.00
N ALA A 309 -3.06 17.49 -5.78
CA ALA A 309 -4.42 17.29 -6.29
C ALA A 309 -4.46 17.28 -7.82
N TYR A 310 -3.72 18.19 -8.45
CA TYR A 310 -3.64 18.29 -9.89
C TYR A 310 -3.06 17.00 -10.52
N ARG A 311 -1.99 16.48 -9.94
CA ARG A 311 -1.37 15.24 -10.42
C ARG A 311 -2.32 14.04 -10.28
N VAL A 312 -3.03 13.92 -9.16
CA VAL A 312 -4.03 12.86 -8.97
C VAL A 312 -5.13 12.96 -10.03
N ALA A 313 -5.66 14.17 -10.24
CA ALA A 313 -6.71 14.39 -11.24
C ALA A 313 -6.25 14.00 -12.65
N LYS A 314 -5.01 14.33 -13.02
CA LYS A 314 -4.45 13.98 -14.33
C LYS A 314 -4.31 12.46 -14.50
N TYR A 315 -3.89 11.73 -13.46
CA TYR A 315 -3.83 10.28 -13.51
C TYR A 315 -5.21 9.66 -13.63
N ILE A 316 -6.21 10.20 -12.92
CA ILE A 316 -7.59 9.74 -13.08
C ILE A 316 -8.03 9.96 -14.52
N GLY A 317 -7.79 11.13 -15.11
CA GLY A 317 -8.12 11.41 -16.50
C GLY A 317 -7.41 10.47 -17.50
N ALA A 318 -6.13 10.20 -17.26
CA ALA A 318 -5.37 9.24 -18.09
C ALA A 318 -6.00 7.84 -18.03
N TYR A 319 -6.50 7.43 -16.88
CA TYR A 319 -7.08 6.09 -16.71
C TYR A 319 -8.52 5.99 -17.22
N VAL A 320 -9.25 7.09 -17.21
CA VAL A 320 -10.50 7.17 -17.96
C VAL A 320 -10.25 6.91 -19.45
N ALA A 321 -9.18 7.51 -20.00
CA ALA A 321 -8.77 7.25 -21.38
C ALA A 321 -8.35 5.78 -21.58
N ALA A 322 -7.57 5.22 -20.66
CA ALA A 322 -7.11 3.83 -20.75
C ALA A 322 -8.25 2.82 -20.80
N MET A 323 -9.35 3.08 -20.10
CA MET A 323 -10.53 2.22 -20.04
C MET A 323 -11.65 2.64 -20.99
N ASN A 324 -11.48 3.78 -21.68
CA ASN A 324 -12.52 4.39 -22.51
C ASN A 324 -13.82 4.65 -21.72
N GLY A 325 -13.66 5.24 -20.56
CA GLY A 325 -14.76 5.58 -19.66
C GLY A 325 -14.47 5.19 -18.21
N VAL A 326 -15.41 5.49 -17.33
CA VAL A 326 -15.34 5.16 -15.90
C VAL A 326 -16.76 5.11 -15.32
N ASP A 327 -17.01 4.13 -14.44
CA ASP A 327 -18.26 4.00 -13.71
C ASP A 327 -18.18 4.59 -12.31
N ALA A 328 -17.03 4.39 -11.65
CA ALA A 328 -16.83 4.83 -10.27
C ALA A 328 -15.37 5.17 -9.98
N ILE A 329 -15.18 6.11 -9.06
CA ILE A 329 -13.88 6.50 -8.52
C ILE A 329 -13.94 6.32 -7.01
N ALA A 330 -13.01 5.54 -6.45
CA ALA A 330 -12.93 5.28 -5.02
C ALA A 330 -11.67 5.90 -4.43
N PHE A 331 -11.84 6.77 -3.43
CA PHE A 331 -10.74 7.31 -2.63
C PHE A 331 -10.51 6.42 -1.42
N THR A 332 -9.25 6.13 -1.12
CA THR A 332 -8.89 5.25 -0.02
C THR A 332 -7.52 5.63 0.57
N ALA A 333 -7.12 4.93 1.62
CA ALA A 333 -5.93 5.17 2.42
C ALA A 333 -6.01 6.49 3.23
N GLY A 334 -4.97 6.80 3.99
CA GLY A 334 -5.02 7.85 5.00
C GLY A 334 -5.53 9.19 4.50
N ILE A 335 -4.97 9.70 3.40
CA ILE A 335 -5.38 10.98 2.81
C ILE A 335 -6.73 10.83 2.10
N GLY A 336 -6.87 9.76 1.31
CA GLY A 336 -8.09 9.49 0.55
C GLY A 336 -9.34 9.36 1.43
N GLU A 337 -9.18 8.73 2.59
CA GLU A 337 -10.29 8.50 3.54
C GLU A 337 -10.57 9.70 4.44
N ASN A 338 -9.57 10.49 4.78
CA ASN A 338 -9.66 11.45 5.90
C ASN A 338 -9.53 12.93 5.52
N THR A 339 -9.19 13.26 4.26
CA THR A 339 -8.88 14.64 3.88
C THR A 339 -9.86 15.15 2.82
N SER A 340 -11.02 15.60 3.30
CA SER A 340 -12.13 16.03 2.43
C SER A 340 -11.76 17.19 1.50
N PHE A 341 -10.94 18.15 1.96
CA PHE A 341 -10.57 19.28 1.11
C PHE A 341 -9.71 18.86 -0.09
N ILE A 342 -8.86 17.84 0.06
CA ILE A 342 -8.08 17.30 -1.05
C ILE A 342 -8.99 16.55 -2.04
N ARG A 343 -9.94 15.74 -1.55
CA ARG A 343 -10.92 15.09 -2.43
C ARG A 343 -11.69 16.13 -3.24
N GLU A 344 -12.14 17.23 -2.61
CA GLU A 344 -12.82 18.31 -3.30
C GLU A 344 -11.95 18.95 -4.37
N LYS A 345 -10.67 19.21 -4.08
CA LYS A 345 -9.72 19.77 -5.06
C LYS A 345 -9.54 18.86 -6.26
N ILE A 346 -9.36 17.57 -6.02
CA ILE A 346 -9.18 16.57 -7.09
C ILE A 346 -10.43 16.54 -7.98
N VAL A 347 -11.60 16.43 -7.36
CA VAL A 347 -12.87 16.32 -8.08
C VAL A 347 -13.18 17.61 -8.85
N SER A 348 -12.69 18.76 -8.41
CA SER A 348 -12.90 20.03 -9.13
C SER A 348 -12.37 20.02 -10.57
N TYR A 349 -11.41 19.16 -10.87
CA TYR A 349 -10.87 18.98 -12.23
C TYR A 349 -11.68 18.01 -13.09
N LEU A 350 -12.64 17.29 -12.49
CA LEU A 350 -13.32 16.15 -13.13
C LEU A 350 -14.77 16.47 -13.55
N GLY A 351 -15.15 17.75 -13.53
CA GLY A 351 -16.49 18.18 -13.95
C GLY A 351 -16.81 17.80 -15.39
N TYR A 352 -15.82 17.71 -16.27
CA TYR A 352 -16.00 17.31 -17.66
C TYR A 352 -16.50 15.87 -17.82
N LEU A 353 -16.33 15.04 -16.79
CA LEU A 353 -16.87 13.67 -16.74
C LEU A 353 -18.32 13.64 -16.28
N GLY A 354 -18.92 14.79 -16.01
CA GLY A 354 -20.26 14.90 -15.44
C GLY A 354 -20.31 14.59 -13.95
N ILE A 355 -19.16 14.69 -13.26
CA ILE A 355 -19.09 14.48 -11.81
C ILE A 355 -19.57 15.72 -11.07
N LYS A 356 -20.45 15.49 -10.10
CA LYS A 356 -20.93 16.52 -9.18
C LYS A 356 -20.66 16.07 -7.75
N LEU A 357 -19.85 16.80 -7.04
CA LEU A 357 -19.55 16.50 -5.63
C LEU A 357 -20.71 16.95 -4.73
N ASP A 358 -21.03 16.11 -3.76
CA ASP A 358 -21.92 16.47 -2.66
C ASP A 358 -21.04 16.92 -1.48
N LYS A 359 -20.97 18.22 -1.22
CA LYS A 359 -20.10 18.78 -0.18
C LYS A 359 -20.45 18.26 1.22
N LYS A 360 -21.72 17.96 1.48
CA LYS A 360 -22.16 17.48 2.78
C LYS A 360 -21.68 16.04 3.03
N THR A 361 -21.87 15.14 2.06
CA THR A 361 -21.43 13.77 2.20
C THR A 361 -19.93 13.63 2.04
N ASN A 362 -19.27 14.57 1.35
CA ASN A 362 -17.80 14.57 1.26
C ASN A 362 -17.13 14.92 2.60
N ASP A 363 -17.83 15.55 3.53
CA ASP A 363 -17.27 15.89 4.85
C ASP A 363 -17.33 14.65 5.79
N VAL A 364 -16.64 13.60 5.38
CA VAL A 364 -16.54 12.33 6.13
C VAL A 364 -15.09 11.91 6.29
N ARG A 365 -14.83 11.08 7.27
CA ARG A 365 -13.49 10.56 7.59
C ARG A 365 -13.57 9.07 7.93
N GLY A 366 -12.80 8.27 7.19
CA GLY A 366 -12.59 6.85 7.50
C GLY A 366 -13.83 5.97 7.44
N VAL A 367 -14.86 6.38 6.69
CA VAL A 367 -16.11 5.62 6.55
C VAL A 367 -16.44 5.39 5.08
N GLU A 368 -17.17 4.34 4.80
CA GLU A 368 -17.71 4.05 3.48
C GLU A 368 -18.86 5.03 3.19
N GLU A 369 -18.72 5.83 2.12
CA GLU A 369 -19.70 6.87 1.79
C GLU A 369 -19.66 7.22 0.31
N ILE A 370 -20.82 7.46 -0.30
CA ILE A 370 -20.91 8.07 -1.62
C ILE A 370 -20.82 9.58 -1.44
N ILE A 371 -19.87 10.22 -2.13
CA ILE A 371 -19.63 11.66 -1.99
C ILE A 371 -20.00 12.46 -3.25
N SER A 372 -20.56 11.81 -4.25
CA SER A 372 -21.15 12.46 -5.44
C SER A 372 -22.67 12.56 -5.28
N THR A 373 -23.27 13.54 -5.99
CA THR A 373 -24.73 13.72 -5.99
C THR A 373 -25.42 12.57 -6.76
N PRO A 374 -26.72 12.32 -6.51
CA PRO A 374 -27.43 11.26 -7.23
C PRO A 374 -27.47 11.45 -8.76
N ASP A 375 -27.36 12.68 -9.27
CA ASP A 375 -27.34 12.99 -10.70
C ASP A 375 -25.92 13.06 -11.29
N SER A 376 -24.89 12.78 -10.50
CA SER A 376 -23.52 12.67 -11.01
C SER A 376 -23.43 11.48 -11.97
N LYS A 377 -22.83 11.72 -13.15
CA LYS A 377 -22.72 10.67 -14.17
C LYS A 377 -21.75 9.56 -13.77
N VAL A 378 -20.75 9.88 -12.99
CA VAL A 378 -19.79 8.94 -12.40
C VAL A 378 -19.98 9.01 -10.89
N THR A 379 -20.04 7.86 -10.24
CA THR A 379 -20.13 7.79 -8.78
C THR A 379 -18.76 7.94 -8.17
N VAL A 380 -18.63 8.85 -7.20
CA VAL A 380 -17.41 9.02 -6.42
C VAL A 380 -17.68 8.62 -4.98
N CYS A 381 -16.82 7.82 -4.40
CA CYS A 381 -17.00 7.31 -3.05
C CYS A 381 -15.69 7.25 -2.26
N VAL A 382 -15.83 7.12 -0.97
CA VAL A 382 -14.75 6.79 -0.03
C VAL A 382 -14.94 5.34 0.38
N ILE A 383 -13.90 4.54 0.23
CA ILE A 383 -13.89 3.13 0.64
C ILE A 383 -12.68 2.91 1.52
N PRO A 384 -12.85 2.68 2.82
CA PRO A 384 -11.71 2.37 3.68
C PRO A 384 -10.97 1.12 3.22
N THR A 385 -9.64 1.18 3.15
CA THR A 385 -8.82 0.01 2.85
C THR A 385 -8.49 -0.75 4.13
N ASN A 386 -8.20 -2.04 3.99
CA ASN A 386 -7.72 -2.88 5.08
C ASN A 386 -6.80 -3.96 4.50
N GLU A 387 -5.53 -3.62 4.36
CA GLU A 387 -4.54 -4.50 3.75
C GLU A 387 -4.29 -5.76 4.59
N GLU A 388 -4.27 -5.63 5.92
CA GLU A 388 -4.06 -6.76 6.83
C GLU A 388 -5.21 -7.78 6.72
N LEU A 389 -6.45 -7.31 6.66
CA LEU A 389 -7.59 -8.18 6.44
C LEU A 389 -7.55 -8.85 5.07
N ALA A 390 -7.13 -8.12 4.04
CA ALA A 390 -6.97 -8.69 2.70
C ALA A 390 -5.92 -9.81 2.72
N ILE A 391 -4.79 -9.60 3.38
CA ILE A 391 -3.73 -10.63 3.53
C ILE A 391 -4.28 -11.85 4.29
N CYS A 392 -5.06 -11.61 5.36
CA CYS A 392 -5.70 -12.67 6.12
C CYS A 392 -6.62 -13.52 5.22
N ARG A 393 -7.50 -12.89 4.44
CA ARG A 393 -8.42 -13.57 3.54
C ARG A 393 -7.69 -14.38 2.47
N GLU A 394 -6.64 -13.81 1.86
CA GLU A 394 -5.80 -14.49 0.88
C GLU A 394 -5.11 -15.72 1.49
N THR A 395 -4.61 -15.58 2.71
CA THR A 395 -3.95 -16.67 3.44
C THR A 395 -4.92 -17.83 3.69
N VAL A 396 -6.10 -17.55 4.21
CA VAL A 396 -7.13 -18.55 4.50
C VAL A 396 -7.54 -19.29 3.23
N ALA A 397 -7.71 -18.56 2.12
CA ALA A 397 -8.10 -19.16 0.85
C ALA A 397 -7.12 -20.24 0.33
N LEU A 398 -5.84 -20.09 0.68
CA LEU A 398 -4.77 -20.97 0.20
C LEU A 398 -4.44 -22.13 1.15
N VAL A 399 -4.74 -21.98 2.46
CA VAL A 399 -4.34 -22.98 3.47
C VAL A 399 -5.50 -23.81 4.02
N LYS A 400 -6.70 -23.56 3.55
CA LYS A 400 -7.88 -24.35 3.91
C LYS A 400 -7.67 -25.84 3.65
#